data_025bb66afb0c3afbd93583358f86f3bc
#
_entry.id   025bb66afb0c3afbd93583358f86f3bc
#
_cell.length_a   1.000
_cell.length_b   1.000
_cell.length_c   1.000
_cell.angle_alpha   90.00
_cell.angle_beta   90.00
_cell.angle_gamma   90.00
#
_symmetry.space_group_name_H-M   'P 1'
#
loop_
_entity.id
_entity.type
_entity.pdbx_description
1 polymer ?
#
loop_
_entity_poly.entity_id
_entity_poly.type
_entity_poly.pdbx_seq_one_letter_code
_entity_poly.pdbx_strand_id
1 'polypeptide(L)'
;MDDYRDAIASCCRQLRLSANLADNAFAIQGETHQEYLYNLLSEEIKCRKAARIGKLINSAGFPVQHNFAAFHPDEVQFPSGVTPESLKALEFFHAGNNLVMYGSTGTGKTMLSICIGMEACRMGIPVKFFRTASLINQLSEAQER
;
A
#
# COMPACT_ATOMS: atom_id res chain seq x y z
N MET A 1 -4.73 -33.31 -19.46
CA MET A 1 -5.27 -32.19 -18.65
C MET A 1 -4.33 -30.96 -18.60
N ASP A 2 -3.06 -31.12 -18.97
CA ASP A 2 -2.08 -30.02 -18.93
C ASP A 2 -2.21 -28.98 -20.04
N ASP A 3 -2.85 -29.35 -21.18
CA ASP A 3 -2.95 -28.53 -22.38
C ASP A 3 -3.68 -27.18 -22.14
N TYR A 4 -4.78 -27.20 -21.37
CA TYR A 4 -5.52 -25.96 -21.07
C TYR A 4 -4.81 -25.05 -20.06
N ARG A 5 -4.02 -25.59 -19.14
CA ARG A 5 -3.27 -24.79 -18.17
C ARG A 5 -2.23 -23.93 -18.89
N ASP A 6 -1.46 -24.52 -19.80
CA ASP A 6 -0.46 -23.82 -20.57
C ASP A 6 -1.08 -22.82 -21.56
N ALA A 7 -2.19 -23.17 -22.17
CA ALA A 7 -2.94 -22.28 -23.04
C ALA A 7 -3.47 -21.06 -22.27
N ILE A 8 -4.10 -21.27 -21.10
CA ILE A 8 -4.58 -20.20 -20.22
C ILE A 8 -3.40 -19.33 -19.76
N ALA A 9 -2.29 -19.92 -19.33
CA ALA A 9 -1.11 -19.18 -18.92
C ALA A 9 -0.54 -18.34 -20.08
N SER A 10 -0.58 -18.82 -21.30
CA SER A 10 -0.20 -18.06 -22.49
C SER A 10 -1.13 -16.87 -22.73
N CYS A 11 -2.44 -17.05 -22.64
CA CYS A 11 -3.42 -15.98 -22.73
C CYS A 11 -3.21 -14.93 -21.62
N CYS A 12 -2.97 -15.38 -20.38
CA CYS A 12 -2.69 -14.48 -19.26
C CYS A 12 -1.48 -13.58 -19.53
N ARG A 13 -0.39 -14.14 -20.08
CA ARG A 13 0.79 -13.35 -20.47
C ARG A 13 0.47 -12.29 -21.53
N GLN A 14 -0.24 -12.68 -22.58
CA GLN A 14 -0.62 -11.76 -23.66
C GLN A 14 -1.54 -10.63 -23.18
N LEU A 15 -2.48 -10.93 -22.29
CA LEU A 15 -3.41 -9.98 -21.70
C LEU A 15 -2.82 -9.24 -20.48
N ARG A 16 -1.57 -9.51 -20.10
CA ARG A 16 -0.90 -8.95 -18.92
C ARG A 16 -1.69 -9.19 -17.64
N LEU A 17 -2.29 -10.37 -17.51
CA LEU A 17 -2.95 -10.81 -16.28
C LEU A 17 -1.91 -11.38 -15.30
N SER A 18 -2.29 -11.54 -14.03
CA SER A 18 -1.38 -12.10 -13.03
C SER A 18 -1.01 -13.54 -13.36
N ALA A 19 0.21 -13.94 -13.01
CA ALA A 19 0.69 -15.30 -13.26
C ALA A 19 -0.17 -16.37 -12.56
N ASN A 20 -0.72 -16.03 -11.41
CA ASN A 20 -1.54 -16.94 -10.60
C ASN A 20 -2.93 -17.21 -11.19
N LEU A 21 -3.38 -16.43 -12.18
CA LEU A 21 -4.74 -16.59 -12.73
C LEU A 21 -4.92 -17.97 -13.39
N ALA A 22 -3.88 -18.50 -14.02
CA ALA A 22 -3.92 -19.82 -14.65
C ALA A 22 -4.15 -20.93 -13.60
N ASP A 23 -3.55 -20.80 -12.43
CA ASP A 23 -3.75 -21.75 -11.32
C ASP A 23 -5.13 -21.54 -10.66
N ASN A 24 -5.53 -20.29 -10.46
CA ASN A 24 -6.82 -19.92 -9.91
C ASN A 24 -7.99 -20.41 -10.79
N ALA A 25 -7.79 -20.47 -12.12
CA ALA A 25 -8.79 -20.98 -13.05
C ALA A 25 -9.19 -22.45 -12.77
N PHE A 26 -8.33 -23.23 -12.15
CA PHE A 26 -8.63 -24.62 -11.76
C PHE A 26 -9.07 -24.77 -10.31
N ALA A 27 -8.83 -23.78 -9.47
CA ALA A 27 -9.18 -23.81 -8.05
C ALA A 27 -10.54 -23.16 -7.75
N ILE A 28 -10.92 -22.14 -8.52
CA ILE A 28 -12.16 -21.40 -8.33
C ILE A 28 -13.33 -22.21 -8.89
N GLN A 29 -14.45 -22.15 -8.18
CA GLN A 29 -15.70 -22.80 -8.57
C GLN A 29 -16.82 -21.77 -8.73
N GLY A 30 -17.84 -22.12 -9.49
CA GLY A 30 -19.09 -21.37 -9.67
C GLY A 30 -20.18 -22.33 -10.13
N GLU A 31 -21.41 -22.10 -9.70
CA GLU A 31 -22.58 -22.93 -10.11
C GLU A 31 -22.94 -22.70 -11.58
N THR A 32 -22.63 -21.52 -12.10
CA THR A 32 -22.81 -21.14 -13.51
C THR A 32 -21.51 -20.65 -14.13
N HIS A 33 -21.42 -20.65 -15.46
CA HIS A 33 -20.26 -20.10 -16.17
C HIS A 33 -20.05 -18.61 -15.89
N GLN A 34 -21.14 -17.85 -15.70
CA GLN A 34 -21.09 -16.43 -15.38
C GLN A 34 -20.52 -16.21 -13.97
N GLU A 35 -20.95 -17.01 -13.02
CA GLU A 35 -20.46 -16.94 -11.65
C GLU A 35 -18.99 -17.33 -11.56
N TYR A 36 -18.59 -18.42 -12.21
CA TYR A 36 -17.20 -18.81 -12.32
C TYR A 36 -16.34 -17.68 -12.87
N LEU A 37 -16.74 -17.07 -13.99
CA LEU A 37 -16.00 -15.99 -14.62
C LEU A 37 -15.92 -14.76 -13.72
N TYR A 38 -17.02 -14.40 -13.05
CA TYR A 38 -17.05 -13.30 -12.10
C TYR A 38 -16.08 -13.55 -10.93
N ASN A 39 -16.09 -14.73 -10.34
CA ASN A 39 -15.21 -15.10 -9.25
C ASN A 39 -13.74 -15.07 -9.67
N LEU A 40 -13.42 -15.59 -10.85
CA LEU A 40 -12.06 -15.58 -11.40
C LEU A 40 -11.54 -14.16 -11.65
N LEU A 41 -12.34 -13.29 -12.26
CA LEU A 41 -11.97 -11.89 -12.51
C LEU A 41 -11.90 -11.08 -11.21
N SER A 42 -12.75 -11.37 -10.23
CA SER A 42 -12.73 -10.74 -8.91
C SER A 42 -11.43 -11.05 -8.18
N GLU A 43 -10.95 -12.28 -8.27
CA GLU A 43 -9.68 -12.68 -7.67
C GLU A 43 -8.48 -12.01 -8.37
N GLU A 44 -8.52 -11.89 -9.69
CA GLU A 44 -7.51 -11.14 -10.46
C GLU A 44 -7.43 -9.68 -10.01
N ILE A 45 -8.57 -9.02 -9.80
CA ILE A 45 -8.62 -7.64 -9.29
C ILE A 45 -7.96 -7.54 -7.92
N LYS A 46 -8.24 -8.48 -7.00
CA LYS A 46 -7.61 -8.53 -5.67
C LYS A 46 -6.09 -8.71 -5.77
N CYS A 47 -5.64 -9.65 -6.59
CA CYS A 47 -4.22 -9.91 -6.81
C CYS A 47 -3.49 -8.67 -7.35
N ARG A 48 -4.07 -8.00 -8.34
CA ARG A 48 -3.51 -6.75 -8.90
C ARG A 48 -3.46 -5.63 -7.86
N LYS A 49 -4.52 -5.46 -7.10
CA LYS A 49 -4.57 -4.47 -6.01
C LYS A 49 -3.48 -4.73 -4.98
N ALA A 50 -3.34 -5.97 -4.53
CA ALA A 50 -2.30 -6.36 -3.58
C ALA A 50 -0.88 -6.12 -4.14
N ALA A 51 -0.62 -6.52 -5.39
CA ALA A 51 0.65 -6.29 -6.06
C ALA A 51 0.99 -4.79 -6.21
N ARG A 52 -0.01 -3.97 -6.54
CA ARG A 52 0.15 -2.51 -6.63
C ARG A 52 0.50 -1.92 -5.26
N ILE A 53 -0.21 -2.31 -4.20
CA ILE A 53 0.07 -1.86 -2.83
C ILE A 53 1.49 -2.26 -2.42
N GLY A 54 1.89 -3.50 -2.66
CA GLY A 54 3.25 -3.97 -2.39
C GLY A 54 4.33 -3.14 -3.09
N LYS A 55 4.11 -2.80 -4.36
CA LYS A 55 5.01 -1.92 -5.12
C LYS A 55 5.10 -0.51 -4.51
N LEU A 56 3.97 0.07 -4.08
CA LEU A 56 3.94 1.38 -3.44
C LEU A 56 4.71 1.36 -2.12
N ILE A 57 4.49 0.37 -1.27
CA ILE A 57 5.19 0.22 0.01
C ILE A 57 6.70 0.06 -0.21
N ASN A 58 7.10 -0.81 -1.13
CA ASN A 58 8.52 -1.01 -1.44
C ASN A 58 9.19 0.26 -2.00
N SER A 59 8.47 1.02 -2.84
CA SER A 59 8.99 2.25 -3.41
C SER A 59 9.03 3.41 -2.42
N ALA A 60 8.28 3.35 -1.33
CA ALA A 60 8.20 4.41 -0.34
C ALA A 60 9.52 4.62 0.44
N GLY A 61 10.34 3.58 0.58
CA GLY A 61 11.63 3.67 1.27
C GLY A 61 11.50 3.71 2.81
N PHE A 62 10.46 3.12 3.37
CA PHE A 62 10.32 3.02 4.83
C PHE A 62 11.44 2.17 5.42
N PRO A 63 12.12 2.61 6.50
CA PRO A 63 13.20 1.85 7.13
C PRO A 63 12.70 0.56 7.81
N VAL A 64 11.46 0.59 8.28
CA VAL A 64 10.76 -0.53 8.93
C VAL A 64 9.29 -0.43 8.54
N GLN A 65 8.59 -1.55 8.48
CA GLN A 65 7.14 -1.55 8.28
C GLN A 65 6.42 -1.56 9.63
N HIS A 66 5.55 -0.59 9.83
CA HIS A 66 4.68 -0.49 10.99
C HIS A 66 3.22 -0.44 10.55
N ASN A 67 2.32 -0.80 11.47
CA ASN A 67 0.87 -0.65 11.28
C ASN A 67 0.25 0.00 12.52
N PHE A 68 -0.95 0.54 12.37
CA PHE A 68 -1.67 1.17 13.46
C PHE A 68 -2.04 0.21 14.60
N ALA A 69 -2.08 -1.10 14.38
CA ALA A 69 -2.34 -2.08 15.44
C ALA A 69 -1.21 -2.15 16.48
N ALA A 70 0.01 -1.78 16.08
CA ALA A 70 1.16 -1.70 16.98
C ALA A 70 1.37 -0.30 17.55
N PHE A 71 0.55 0.68 17.19
CA PHE A 71 0.63 2.05 17.68
C PHE A 71 -0.23 2.22 18.95
N HIS A 72 0.37 2.74 20.02
CA HIS A 72 -0.31 3.03 21.27
C HIS A 72 -0.60 4.53 21.36
N PRO A 73 -1.86 4.96 21.14
CA PRO A 73 -2.22 6.37 21.10
C PRO A 73 -2.20 7.06 22.48
N ASP A 74 -2.20 6.28 23.57
CA ASP A 74 -2.33 6.79 24.94
C ASP A 74 -1.20 7.73 25.38
N GLU A 75 -0.04 7.63 24.71
CA GLU A 75 1.13 8.47 24.98
C GLU A 75 1.19 9.71 24.07
N VAL A 76 0.22 9.90 23.18
CA VAL A 76 0.22 10.98 22.18
C VAL A 76 -0.91 11.95 22.45
N GLN A 77 -0.56 13.24 22.55
CA GLN A 77 -1.56 14.31 22.62
C GLN A 77 -1.98 14.73 21.20
N PHE A 78 -3.24 14.51 20.89
CA PHE A 78 -3.84 14.95 19.62
C PHE A 78 -4.52 16.30 19.80
N PRO A 79 -4.42 17.22 18.82
CA PRO A 79 -5.21 18.45 18.82
C PRO A 79 -6.71 18.13 18.73
N SER A 80 -7.55 19.10 19.10
CA SER A 80 -9.01 18.96 18.98
C SER A 80 -9.39 18.61 17.54
N GLY A 81 -10.23 17.57 17.38
CA GLY A 81 -10.69 17.08 16.09
C GLY A 81 -9.75 16.13 15.36
N VAL A 82 -8.57 15.84 15.92
CA VAL A 82 -7.65 14.82 15.36
C VAL A 82 -7.71 13.57 16.21
N THR A 83 -7.98 12.43 15.60
CA THR A 83 -8.01 11.12 16.25
C THR A 83 -7.12 10.13 15.50
N PRO A 84 -6.71 9.02 16.10
CA PRO A 84 -6.01 7.96 15.40
C PRO A 84 -6.78 7.46 14.16
N GLU A 85 -8.11 7.41 14.25
CA GLU A 85 -9.00 6.99 13.16
C GLU A 85 -8.98 8.01 12.01
N SER A 86 -9.03 9.32 12.31
CA SER A 86 -8.94 10.37 11.29
C SER A 86 -7.57 10.39 10.59
N LEU A 87 -6.50 10.09 11.32
CA LEU A 87 -5.16 9.93 10.75
C LEU A 87 -5.07 8.69 9.85
N LYS A 88 -5.65 7.57 10.27
CA LYS A 88 -5.72 6.34 9.49
C LYS A 88 -6.57 6.53 8.22
N ALA A 89 -7.64 7.34 8.30
CA ALA A 89 -8.48 7.71 7.16
C ALA A 89 -7.84 8.79 6.25
N LEU A 90 -6.68 9.34 6.65
CA LEU A 90 -5.96 10.41 5.93
C LEU A 90 -6.81 11.68 5.72
N GLU A 91 -7.70 12.00 6.66
CA GLU A 91 -8.61 13.16 6.54
C GLU A 91 -7.84 14.47 6.34
N PHE A 92 -6.72 14.66 7.06
CA PHE A 92 -5.85 15.82 6.88
C PHE A 92 -5.33 15.95 5.45
N PHE A 93 -4.96 14.83 4.81
CA PHE A 93 -4.47 14.81 3.43
C PHE A 93 -5.57 15.16 2.44
N HIS A 94 -6.75 14.58 2.60
CA HIS A 94 -7.92 14.90 1.76
C HIS A 94 -8.40 16.35 1.91
N ALA A 95 -8.18 16.93 3.08
CA ALA A 95 -8.44 18.36 3.33
C ALA A 95 -7.32 19.30 2.83
N GLY A 96 -6.25 18.76 2.23
CA GLY A 96 -5.10 19.55 1.77
C GLY A 96 -4.21 20.10 2.88
N ASN A 97 -4.30 19.54 4.08
CA ASN A 97 -3.53 19.98 5.24
C ASN A 97 -2.22 19.20 5.38
N ASN A 98 -1.26 19.81 6.06
CA ASN A 98 -0.02 19.17 6.46
C ASN A 98 -0.12 18.68 7.91
N LEU A 99 0.56 17.56 8.20
CA LEU A 99 0.69 17.03 9.56
C LEU A 99 2.10 17.29 10.07
N VAL A 100 2.19 17.97 11.22
CA VAL A 100 3.46 18.22 11.92
C VAL A 100 3.42 17.53 13.28
N MET A 101 4.43 16.72 13.57
CA MET A 101 4.58 16.02 14.84
C MET A 101 5.82 16.51 15.56
N TYR A 102 5.68 16.93 16.81
CA TYR A 102 6.79 17.40 17.66
C TYR A 102 6.76 16.70 19.03
N GLY A 103 7.86 16.73 19.74
CA GLY A 103 8.02 16.09 21.06
C GLY A 103 9.39 15.46 21.24
N SER A 104 9.63 14.89 22.42
CA SER A 104 10.90 14.27 22.81
C SER A 104 11.29 13.09 21.93
N THR A 105 12.57 12.73 21.91
CA THR A 105 13.06 11.54 21.24
C THR A 105 12.43 10.28 21.86
N GLY A 106 12.10 9.29 21.04
CA GLY A 106 11.54 8.01 21.52
C GLY A 106 10.00 7.97 21.66
N THR A 107 9.28 9.10 21.47
CA THR A 107 7.81 9.17 21.62
C THR A 107 7.00 8.65 20.41
N GLY A 108 7.55 7.80 19.56
CA GLY A 108 6.81 7.15 18.49
C GLY A 108 6.48 7.99 17.25
N LYS A 109 6.95 9.26 17.13
CA LYS A 109 6.66 10.14 15.99
C LYS A 109 6.97 9.50 14.62
N THR A 110 8.17 8.92 14.50
CA THR A 110 8.59 8.24 13.26
C THR A 110 7.73 7.00 12.99
N MET A 111 7.39 6.25 14.03
CA MET A 111 6.50 5.10 13.91
C MET A 111 5.12 5.54 13.40
N LEU A 112 4.53 6.58 13.98
CA LEU A 112 3.24 7.11 13.54
C LEU A 112 3.30 7.62 12.09
N SER A 113 4.36 8.33 11.69
CA SER A 113 4.51 8.78 10.30
C SER A 113 4.60 7.60 9.32
N ILE A 114 5.28 6.52 9.70
CA ILE A 114 5.34 5.30 8.88
C ILE A 114 3.97 4.62 8.82
N CYS A 115 3.24 4.51 9.94
CA CYS A 115 1.89 3.97 9.96
C CYS A 115 0.96 4.72 9.00
N ILE A 116 0.96 6.06 9.05
CA ILE A 116 0.19 6.92 8.14
C ILE A 116 0.60 6.69 6.68
N GLY A 117 1.89 6.67 6.39
CA GLY A 117 2.39 6.42 5.04
C GLY A 117 2.03 5.03 4.52
N MET A 118 2.04 4.02 5.37
CA MET A 118 1.60 2.66 5.02
C MET A 118 0.10 2.63 4.68
N GLU A 119 -0.76 3.33 5.44
CA GLU A 119 -2.19 3.43 5.10
C GLU A 119 -2.40 4.17 3.77
N ALA A 120 -1.65 5.24 3.52
CA ALA A 120 -1.68 5.93 2.23
C ALA A 120 -1.35 4.97 1.07
N CYS A 121 -0.30 4.16 1.21
CA CYS A 121 0.03 3.13 0.22
C CYS A 121 -1.10 2.11 0.04
N ARG A 122 -1.77 1.67 1.13
CA ARG A 122 -2.93 0.76 1.06
C ARG A 122 -4.13 1.37 0.34
N MET A 123 -4.30 2.69 0.44
CA MET A 123 -5.31 3.45 -0.32
C MET A 123 -4.88 3.74 -1.75
N GLY A 124 -3.69 3.30 -2.18
CA GLY A 124 -3.16 3.49 -3.53
C GLY A 124 -2.47 4.83 -3.77
N ILE A 125 -2.20 5.59 -2.71
CA ILE A 125 -1.51 6.88 -2.76
C ILE A 125 0.01 6.62 -2.72
N PRO A 126 0.81 7.13 -3.66
CA PRO A 126 2.25 7.00 -3.65
C PRO A 126 2.86 7.84 -2.52
N VAL A 127 3.80 7.25 -1.78
CA VAL A 127 4.48 7.89 -0.66
C VAL A 127 5.99 7.80 -0.87
N LYS A 128 6.71 8.80 -0.39
CA LYS A 128 8.17 8.76 -0.22
C LYS A 128 8.52 9.16 1.20
N PHE A 129 9.32 8.31 1.84
CA PHE A 129 9.86 8.55 3.18
C PHE A 129 11.30 9.02 3.06
N PHE A 130 11.62 10.12 3.72
CA PHE A 130 12.98 10.64 3.79
C PHE A 130 13.37 10.96 5.23
N ARG A 131 14.62 10.71 5.57
CA ARG A 131 15.26 11.40 6.69
C ARG A 131 15.73 12.75 6.19
N THR A 132 15.58 13.80 7.00
CA THR A 132 15.89 15.18 6.60
C THR A 132 17.31 15.33 6.03
N ALA A 133 18.30 14.73 6.68
CA ALA A 133 19.69 14.77 6.19
C ALA A 133 19.83 14.15 4.77
N SER A 134 19.20 13.00 4.55
CA SER A 134 19.22 12.34 3.23
C SER A 134 18.52 13.16 2.16
N LEU A 135 17.42 13.81 2.51
CA LEU A 135 16.69 14.67 1.58
C LEU A 135 17.52 15.89 1.17
N ILE A 136 18.18 16.56 2.13
CA ILE A 136 19.05 17.69 1.86
C ILE A 136 20.17 17.29 0.91
N ASN A 137 20.86 16.17 1.18
CA ASN A 137 21.94 15.70 0.30
C ASN A 137 21.44 15.43 -1.14
N GLN A 138 20.29 14.76 -1.30
CA GLN A 138 19.72 14.51 -2.63
C GLN A 138 19.33 15.79 -3.36
N LEU A 139 18.82 16.80 -2.65
CA LEU A 139 18.48 18.09 -3.25
C LEU A 139 19.73 18.86 -3.68
N SER A 140 20.80 18.85 -2.87
CA SER A 140 22.08 19.48 -3.21
C SER A 140 22.69 18.83 -4.46
N GLU A 141 22.74 17.51 -4.52
CA GLU A 141 23.24 16.77 -5.69
C GLU A 141 22.40 17.01 -6.96
N ALA A 142 21.09 17.24 -6.81
CA ALA A 142 20.21 17.55 -7.94
C ALA A 142 20.40 18.98 -8.49
N GLN A 143 20.87 19.92 -7.65
CA GLN A 143 21.16 21.29 -8.07
C GLN A 143 22.51 21.42 -8.82
N GLU A 144 23.43 20.46 -8.58
CA GLU A 144 24.76 20.46 -9.22
C GLU A 144 24.77 19.81 -10.62
N ARG A 145 23.61 19.25 -11.06
CA ARG A 145 23.43 18.61 -12.39
C ARG A 145 22.73 19.55 -13.36
#